data_afdb43f96f5d26604166efd28be24060
#
_entry.id   afdb43f96f5d26604166efd28be24060
#
_cell.length_a   1.000
_cell.length_b   1.000
_cell.length_c   1.000
_cell.angle_alpha   90.00
_cell.angle_beta   90.00
_cell.angle_gamma   90.00
#
_symmetry.space_group_name_H-M   'P 1'
#
loop_
_entity.id
_entity.type
_entity.pdbx_description
1 polymer ?
#
loop_
_entity_poly.entity_id
_entity_poly.type
_entity_poly.pdbx_seq_one_letter_code
_entity_poly.pdbx_strand_id
1 'polypeptide(L)'
;MQSLGFPAISAVAALALATTIASLVVPVEAQITVLDNFSKASSSPNGASLAGVIAQGRDGNLYTTTPDFWSSNLGRVIRVTPAGSLTTLLVFNGTDGATAESGLTLGTDGNYYGATESGGPDSQGTLFKITSGGHITVLHNFTGGDDGGTPIAPPVEGLDGNYYGTTSMGGSVGNTGTIYRITPSGAFTTIHTFGFDEEAFGFPFGNPPLILGSDGNFYGVTCSGGPQDFGTVYRITDTGTYKTLINFDKTDGWCPDGPLVEGSDGDFYGATFEGGAGEGGTFYKISPSGEFTLLYTVGDADTNGCGPVGLTLATDGNFYGTTLDCGPNGGSQGFGTIFKMTANGDFSVIHDFDGPTGTNDSVPMVQHTNGKLYGDTEGGGTNGVGVFFSYDIGAAPFVAFLPSARIVANTVEIFGQGFTGSTAVSFNGTAASFQVMRDTYITAIVPEGAATGFITVTTPSGALTSNRKFQVRPKINSFKPSSGGPGTSVVIQGDSLNGTTKVKFGNGKSVSVTINSDKQLTAVVPSGATTGKIAVTTTGAASYSSTNFSVTR
;
A
#
# COMPACT_ATOMS: atom_id res chain seq x y z
N MET A 1 1.72 85.01 -53.77
CA MET A 1 2.81 85.14 -52.79
C MET A 1 2.90 83.79 -52.09
N GLN A 2 3.92 83.20 -52.37
CA GLN A 2 4.69 82.07 -51.82
C GLN A 2 4.10 81.32 -50.62
N SER A 3 3.79 80.03 -50.88
CA SER A 3 3.54 79.00 -49.88
C SER A 3 4.81 78.14 -49.75
N LEU A 4 5.29 78.03 -48.53
CA LEU A 4 6.39 77.07 -48.19
C LEU A 4 5.77 75.76 -47.70
N GLY A 5 6.07 74.69 -48.42
CA GLY A 5 5.72 73.33 -48.03
C GLY A 5 6.72 72.72 -47.06
N PHE A 6 6.25 71.87 -46.15
CA PHE A 6 7.03 70.97 -45.33
C PHE A 6 6.77 69.51 -45.70
N PRO A 7 7.75 68.65 -45.72
CA PRO A 7 7.59 67.27 -46.11
C PRO A 7 7.06 66.43 -44.96
N ALA A 8 6.19 65.48 -45.33
CA ALA A 8 5.62 64.47 -44.46
C ALA A 8 6.71 63.42 -44.12
N ILE A 9 6.88 63.15 -42.82
CA ILE A 9 7.69 62.03 -42.33
C ILE A 9 6.79 60.80 -42.25
N SER A 10 7.10 59.80 -43.09
CA SER A 10 6.45 58.48 -43.02
C SER A 10 6.92 57.72 -41.80
N ALA A 11 6.01 57.45 -40.85
CA ALA A 11 6.23 56.51 -39.78
C ALA A 11 5.93 55.09 -40.32
N VAL A 12 6.97 54.26 -40.50
CA VAL A 12 6.84 52.84 -40.74
C VAL A 12 6.56 52.16 -39.39
N ALA A 13 5.31 51.79 -39.14
CA ALA A 13 4.94 50.94 -38.01
C ALA A 13 5.37 49.48 -38.34
N ALA A 14 6.41 49.00 -37.69
CA ALA A 14 6.76 47.59 -37.69
C ALA A 14 5.79 46.81 -36.82
N LEU A 15 4.86 46.08 -37.43
CA LEU A 15 3.94 45.17 -36.73
C LEU A 15 4.73 43.86 -36.43
N ALA A 16 5.22 43.71 -35.20
CA ALA A 16 5.79 42.47 -34.72
C ALA A 16 4.67 41.45 -34.48
N LEU A 17 4.52 40.52 -35.39
CA LEU A 17 3.61 39.37 -35.23
C LEU A 17 4.25 38.38 -34.25
N ALA A 18 3.91 38.45 -32.98
CA ALA A 18 4.23 37.44 -32.00
C ALA A 18 3.34 36.21 -32.26
N THR A 19 3.84 35.25 -33.01
CA THR A 19 3.24 33.91 -33.08
C THR A 19 3.53 33.19 -31.76
N THR A 20 2.58 33.24 -30.82
CA THR A 20 2.51 32.29 -29.73
C THR A 20 2.21 30.92 -30.33
N ILE A 21 3.24 30.09 -30.45
CA ILE A 21 3.07 28.65 -30.64
C ILE A 21 2.51 28.13 -29.31
N ALA A 22 1.20 28.09 -29.18
CA ALA A 22 0.56 27.24 -28.20
C ALA A 22 0.91 25.80 -28.62
N SER A 23 1.88 25.21 -27.97
CA SER A 23 2.07 23.75 -28.03
C SER A 23 0.75 23.17 -27.54
N LEU A 24 -0.07 22.67 -28.47
CA LEU A 24 -1.15 21.75 -28.17
C LEU A 24 -0.47 20.55 -27.48
N VAL A 25 -0.50 20.54 -26.17
CA VAL A 25 -0.33 19.31 -25.40
C VAL A 25 -1.57 18.51 -25.74
N VAL A 26 -1.49 17.68 -26.80
CA VAL A 26 -2.48 16.63 -27.01
C VAL A 26 -2.38 15.79 -25.76
N PRO A 27 -3.46 15.62 -24.96
CA PRO A 27 -3.41 14.67 -23.87
C PRO A 27 -3.00 13.33 -24.49
N VAL A 28 -1.93 12.74 -23.97
CA VAL A 28 -1.61 11.35 -24.29
C VAL A 28 -2.83 10.60 -23.80
N GLU A 29 -3.66 10.08 -24.73
CA GLU A 29 -4.77 9.24 -24.35
C GLU A 29 -4.17 8.09 -23.53
N ALA A 30 -4.66 7.94 -22.30
CA ALA A 30 -4.30 6.84 -21.46
C ALA A 30 -4.52 5.55 -22.24
N GLN A 31 -3.46 4.77 -22.43
CA GLN A 31 -3.49 3.61 -23.32
C GLN A 31 -3.03 2.36 -22.59
N ILE A 32 -3.90 1.34 -22.62
CA ILE A 32 -3.51 -0.01 -22.22
C ILE A 32 -2.50 -0.58 -23.23
N THR A 33 -1.50 -1.27 -22.71
CA THR A 33 -0.53 -2.01 -23.52
C THR A 33 -0.45 -3.43 -22.98
N VAL A 34 -0.89 -4.41 -23.76
CA VAL A 34 -0.68 -5.83 -23.44
C VAL A 34 0.82 -6.10 -23.60
N LEU A 35 1.46 -6.49 -22.49
CA LEU A 35 2.88 -6.75 -22.41
C LEU A 35 3.20 -8.23 -22.62
N ASP A 36 2.32 -9.12 -22.12
CA ASP A 36 2.42 -10.56 -22.32
C ASP A 36 1.04 -11.21 -22.34
N ASN A 37 0.91 -12.34 -23.02
CA ASN A 37 -0.27 -13.19 -23.04
C ASN A 37 0.04 -14.49 -22.31
N PHE A 38 -0.68 -14.79 -21.24
CA PHE A 38 -0.50 -16.01 -20.47
C PHE A 38 -0.78 -17.26 -21.30
N SER A 39 -0.30 -18.40 -20.86
CA SER A 39 -0.38 -19.67 -21.61
C SER A 39 -0.75 -20.83 -20.70
N LYS A 40 -1.66 -21.69 -21.17
CA LYS A 40 -2.05 -22.95 -20.48
C LYS A 40 -0.95 -24.01 -20.49
N ALA A 41 0.13 -23.84 -21.26
CA ALA A 41 1.17 -24.84 -21.35
C ALA A 41 1.95 -24.93 -20.03
N SER A 42 1.93 -26.09 -19.40
CA SER A 42 2.66 -26.37 -18.14
C SER A 42 4.17 -26.14 -18.21
N SER A 43 4.74 -26.15 -19.42
CA SER A 43 6.15 -25.85 -19.69
C SER A 43 6.42 -24.38 -20.03
N SER A 44 5.37 -23.55 -20.15
CA SER A 44 5.53 -22.13 -20.42
C SER A 44 5.94 -21.40 -19.13
N PRO A 45 6.91 -20.50 -19.16
CA PRO A 45 7.15 -19.57 -18.05
C PRO A 45 5.95 -18.66 -17.80
N ASN A 46 5.08 -18.49 -18.80
CA ASN A 46 3.88 -17.70 -18.79
C ASN A 46 2.69 -18.58 -18.34
N GLY A 47 2.65 -18.98 -17.06
CA GLY A 47 1.52 -19.69 -16.45
C GLY A 47 0.20 -18.94 -16.59
N ALA A 48 -0.86 -19.47 -16.03
CA ALA A 48 -2.12 -18.75 -15.92
C ALA A 48 -1.97 -17.49 -15.04
N SER A 49 -2.97 -16.60 -15.06
CA SER A 49 -3.06 -15.30 -14.38
C SER A 49 -2.15 -15.12 -13.15
N LEU A 50 -1.68 -13.93 -12.94
CA LEU A 50 -1.02 -13.56 -11.69
C LEU A 50 -2.07 -13.65 -10.57
N ALA A 51 -1.63 -13.71 -9.34
CA ALA A 51 -2.52 -13.63 -8.21
C ALA A 51 -1.89 -12.74 -7.13
N GLY A 52 -2.75 -12.01 -6.45
CA GLY A 52 -2.37 -11.22 -5.30
C GLY A 52 -1.44 -10.04 -5.59
N VAL A 53 -0.79 -9.58 -4.54
CA VAL A 53 -0.02 -8.34 -4.52
C VAL A 53 1.23 -8.41 -5.41
N ILE A 54 1.44 -7.38 -6.21
CA ILE A 54 2.63 -7.19 -7.03
C ILE A 54 3.61 -6.26 -6.30
N ALA A 55 4.82 -6.74 -6.01
CA ALA A 55 5.88 -5.95 -5.38
C ALA A 55 6.90 -5.46 -6.42
N GLN A 56 7.26 -4.17 -6.40
CA GLN A 56 8.41 -3.67 -7.15
C GLN A 56 9.71 -3.99 -6.40
N GLY A 57 10.66 -4.60 -7.07
CA GLY A 57 11.96 -4.96 -6.52
C GLY A 57 13.02 -3.84 -6.62
N ARG A 58 14.15 -4.05 -5.94
CA ARG A 58 15.31 -3.16 -5.98
C ARG A 58 15.95 -3.03 -7.38
N ASP A 59 15.69 -4.00 -8.25
CA ASP A 59 16.17 -4.04 -9.64
C ASP A 59 15.18 -3.39 -10.62
N GLY A 60 14.08 -2.83 -10.12
CA GLY A 60 13.03 -2.22 -10.93
C GLY A 60 12.11 -3.22 -11.62
N ASN A 61 12.23 -4.52 -11.36
CA ASN A 61 11.30 -5.53 -11.84
C ASN A 61 10.13 -5.71 -10.86
N LEU A 62 9.08 -6.31 -11.33
CA LEU A 62 7.89 -6.67 -10.58
C LEU A 62 7.97 -8.15 -10.16
N TYR A 63 7.50 -8.44 -8.96
CA TYR A 63 7.53 -9.78 -8.36
C TYR A 63 6.16 -10.11 -7.78
N THR A 64 5.66 -11.31 -8.10
CA THR A 64 4.38 -11.79 -7.59
C THR A 64 4.33 -13.32 -7.65
N THR A 65 3.17 -13.90 -7.35
CA THR A 65 2.91 -15.34 -7.44
C THR A 65 1.87 -15.66 -8.50
N THR A 66 1.75 -16.92 -8.86
CA THR A 66 0.66 -17.44 -9.69
C THR A 66 0.16 -18.75 -9.07
N PRO A 67 -1.16 -18.99 -9.00
CA PRO A 67 -1.71 -20.24 -8.46
C PRO A 67 -1.61 -21.41 -9.44
N ASP A 68 -1.41 -21.16 -10.74
CA ASP A 68 -1.31 -22.17 -11.80
C ASP A 68 -2.52 -23.12 -11.91
N PHE A 69 -3.73 -22.65 -11.68
CA PHE A 69 -4.98 -23.45 -11.70
C PHE A 69 -5.17 -24.33 -12.94
N TRP A 70 -4.59 -23.95 -14.08
CA TRP A 70 -4.75 -24.64 -15.35
C TRP A 70 -3.64 -25.67 -15.63
N SER A 71 -2.71 -25.86 -14.71
CA SER A 71 -1.58 -26.77 -14.86
C SER A 71 -1.55 -27.79 -13.72
N SER A 72 -0.69 -28.81 -13.84
CA SER A 72 -0.42 -29.74 -12.73
C SER A 72 0.56 -29.17 -11.69
N ASN A 73 0.99 -27.92 -11.86
CA ASN A 73 1.88 -27.23 -10.94
C ASN A 73 1.09 -26.71 -9.72
N LEU A 74 1.79 -26.55 -8.63
CA LEU A 74 1.22 -26.11 -7.35
C LEU A 74 1.36 -24.59 -7.13
N GLY A 75 1.63 -23.83 -8.20
CA GLY A 75 1.89 -22.40 -8.18
C GLY A 75 3.36 -22.06 -8.35
N ARG A 76 3.64 -20.79 -8.60
CA ARG A 76 4.98 -20.28 -8.87
C ARG A 76 5.22 -18.92 -8.21
N VAL A 77 6.51 -18.60 -8.03
CA VAL A 77 6.99 -17.23 -7.87
C VAL A 77 7.59 -16.78 -9.19
N ILE A 78 7.18 -15.63 -9.67
CA ILE A 78 7.63 -15.06 -10.93
C ILE A 78 8.20 -13.65 -10.75
N ARG A 79 9.09 -13.30 -11.66
CA ARG A 79 9.59 -11.94 -11.86
C ARG A 79 9.17 -11.47 -13.25
N VAL A 80 8.64 -10.26 -13.34
CA VAL A 80 8.21 -9.63 -14.60
C VAL A 80 8.97 -8.32 -14.77
N THR A 81 9.58 -8.11 -15.94
CA THR A 81 10.18 -6.81 -16.25
C THR A 81 9.07 -5.81 -16.62
N PRO A 82 9.30 -4.49 -16.48
CA PRO A 82 8.34 -3.48 -16.95
C PRO A 82 8.05 -3.53 -18.48
N ALA A 83 8.84 -4.30 -19.22
CA ALA A 83 8.64 -4.57 -20.64
C ALA A 83 7.86 -5.88 -20.91
N GLY A 84 7.40 -6.59 -19.86
CA GLY A 84 6.58 -7.79 -19.96
C GLY A 84 7.34 -9.11 -20.00
N SER A 85 8.67 -9.13 -19.89
CA SER A 85 9.41 -10.41 -19.88
C SER A 85 9.26 -11.13 -18.54
N LEU A 86 8.62 -12.31 -18.55
CA LEU A 86 8.40 -13.16 -17.38
C LEU A 86 9.58 -14.12 -17.17
N THR A 87 9.89 -14.36 -15.88
CA THR A 87 10.87 -15.38 -15.45
C THR A 87 10.34 -16.11 -14.24
N THR A 88 10.18 -17.41 -14.31
CA THR A 88 9.88 -18.24 -13.14
C THR A 88 11.12 -18.33 -12.26
N LEU A 89 10.95 -17.96 -10.98
CA LEU A 89 12.00 -18.03 -9.96
C LEU A 89 11.90 -19.32 -9.14
N LEU A 90 10.67 -19.77 -8.89
CA LEU A 90 10.36 -20.96 -8.12
C LEU A 90 9.08 -21.62 -8.64
N VAL A 91 9.03 -22.93 -8.64
CA VAL A 91 7.81 -23.75 -8.75
C VAL A 91 7.61 -24.45 -7.42
N PHE A 92 6.45 -24.25 -6.78
CA PHE A 92 6.14 -24.91 -5.50
C PHE A 92 6.00 -26.42 -5.68
N ASN A 93 6.35 -27.18 -4.66
CA ASN A 93 6.41 -28.64 -4.69
C ASN A 93 5.46 -29.33 -3.68
N GLY A 94 4.61 -28.56 -3.02
CA GLY A 94 3.65 -29.02 -2.02
C GLY A 94 4.20 -29.04 -0.60
N THR A 95 5.47 -29.37 -0.38
CA THR A 95 6.07 -29.30 0.95
C THR A 95 6.47 -27.86 1.35
N ASP A 96 6.80 -27.04 0.38
CA ASP A 96 7.10 -25.62 0.56
C ASP A 96 5.87 -24.73 0.32
N GLY A 97 4.74 -25.30 -0.08
CA GLY A 97 3.46 -24.67 -0.31
C GLY A 97 2.80 -25.11 -1.59
N ALA A 98 1.54 -24.72 -1.76
CA ALA A 98 0.74 -24.92 -2.97
C ALA A 98 -0.33 -23.81 -3.06
N THR A 99 -0.89 -23.57 -4.26
CA THR A 99 -1.89 -22.53 -4.51
C THR A 99 -1.41 -21.17 -4.03
N ALA A 100 -0.42 -20.61 -4.73
CA ALA A 100 0.24 -19.36 -4.33
C ALA A 100 -0.53 -18.14 -4.86
N GLU A 101 -1.63 -17.79 -4.21
CA GLU A 101 -2.50 -16.65 -4.58
C GLU A 101 -2.14 -15.33 -3.91
N SER A 102 -1.30 -15.35 -2.89
CA SER A 102 -1.09 -14.17 -2.05
C SER A 102 -0.41 -13.01 -2.75
N GLY A 103 0.43 -13.27 -3.75
CA GLY A 103 1.42 -12.30 -4.20
C GLY A 103 2.57 -12.14 -3.20
N LEU A 104 3.28 -11.02 -3.28
CA LEU A 104 4.51 -10.79 -2.52
C LEU A 104 4.60 -9.38 -1.93
N THR A 105 5.22 -9.28 -0.77
CA THR A 105 5.66 -8.01 -0.17
C THR A 105 7.19 -7.97 -0.12
N LEU A 106 7.80 -6.88 -0.57
CA LEU A 106 9.24 -6.65 -0.43
C LEU A 106 9.56 -6.20 1.01
N GLY A 107 10.43 -6.95 1.67
CA GLY A 107 10.94 -6.60 3.01
C GLY A 107 12.17 -5.69 2.97
N THR A 108 12.39 -4.98 4.07
CA THR A 108 13.59 -4.12 4.25
C THR A 108 14.90 -4.93 4.31
N ASP A 109 14.84 -6.25 4.48
CA ASP A 109 15.98 -7.15 4.34
C ASP A 109 16.30 -7.53 2.88
N GLY A 110 15.44 -7.12 1.93
CA GLY A 110 15.57 -7.38 0.49
C GLY A 110 15.05 -8.72 0.03
N ASN A 111 14.44 -9.49 0.91
CA ASN A 111 13.68 -10.68 0.55
C ASN A 111 12.23 -10.31 0.26
N TYR A 112 11.54 -11.17 -0.48
CA TYR A 112 10.11 -11.08 -0.67
C TYR A 112 9.43 -12.06 0.26
N TYR A 113 8.28 -11.66 0.81
CA TYR A 113 7.49 -12.44 1.75
C TYR A 113 6.13 -12.72 1.12
N GLY A 114 5.69 -13.97 1.21
CA GLY A 114 4.42 -14.42 0.67
C GLY A 114 3.84 -15.57 1.47
N ALA A 115 2.66 -15.99 1.06
CA ALA A 115 1.95 -17.12 1.61
C ALA A 115 1.47 -18.06 0.51
N THR A 116 1.16 -19.28 0.87
CA THR A 116 0.42 -20.23 0.01
C THR A 116 -0.85 -20.64 0.72
N GLU A 117 -1.95 -20.69 -0.01
CA GLU A 117 -3.26 -21.08 0.52
C GLU A 117 -3.26 -22.50 1.08
N SER A 118 -2.57 -23.39 0.41
CA SER A 118 -2.49 -24.81 0.75
C SER A 118 -1.04 -25.32 0.73
N GLY A 119 -0.86 -26.63 0.93
CA GLY A 119 0.45 -27.25 1.05
C GLY A 119 1.03 -27.15 2.47
N GLY A 120 2.29 -27.53 2.62
CA GLY A 120 2.89 -27.81 3.92
C GLY A 120 2.45 -29.16 4.48
N PRO A 121 2.97 -29.57 5.67
CA PRO A 121 2.69 -30.88 6.26
C PRO A 121 1.20 -31.15 6.52
N ASP A 122 0.45 -30.14 6.92
CA ASP A 122 -0.96 -30.25 7.29
C ASP A 122 -1.90 -29.77 6.18
N SER A 123 -1.35 -29.39 5.01
CA SER A 123 -2.11 -28.85 3.87
C SER A 123 -2.95 -27.61 4.18
N GLN A 124 -2.53 -26.82 5.17
CA GLN A 124 -3.20 -25.59 5.64
C GLN A 124 -2.46 -24.33 5.19
N GLY A 125 -1.49 -24.47 4.29
CA GLY A 125 -0.69 -23.37 3.75
C GLY A 125 0.59 -23.10 4.49
N THR A 126 1.40 -22.23 3.90
CA THR A 126 2.72 -21.86 4.42
C THR A 126 2.95 -20.35 4.37
N LEU A 127 3.79 -19.84 5.26
CA LEU A 127 4.44 -18.54 5.09
C LEU A 127 5.88 -18.76 4.66
N PHE A 128 6.32 -18.02 3.66
CA PHE A 128 7.68 -18.15 3.15
C PHE A 128 8.32 -16.78 2.92
N LYS A 129 9.64 -16.81 2.85
CA LYS A 129 10.42 -15.73 2.24
C LYS A 129 11.25 -16.27 1.09
N ILE A 130 11.47 -15.44 0.08
CA ILE A 130 12.24 -15.78 -1.10
C ILE A 130 13.17 -14.65 -1.51
N THR A 131 14.39 -14.98 -1.89
CA THR A 131 15.33 -14.00 -2.45
C THR A 131 14.95 -13.65 -3.89
N SER A 132 15.46 -12.52 -4.40
CA SER A 132 15.32 -12.15 -5.83
C SER A 132 15.95 -13.17 -6.80
N GLY A 133 16.77 -14.09 -6.29
CA GLY A 133 17.36 -15.20 -7.04
C GLY A 133 16.57 -16.51 -6.97
N GLY A 134 15.40 -16.54 -6.29
CA GLY A 134 14.54 -17.72 -6.22
C GLY A 134 14.85 -18.70 -5.07
N HIS A 135 15.70 -18.33 -4.11
CA HIS A 135 15.95 -19.19 -2.94
C HIS A 135 14.86 -18.98 -1.88
N ILE A 136 14.02 -20.02 -1.69
CA ILE A 136 12.91 -20.02 -0.73
C ILE A 136 13.34 -20.50 0.66
N THR A 137 12.70 -19.94 1.68
CA THR A 137 12.74 -20.42 3.08
C THR A 137 11.31 -20.40 3.62
N VAL A 138 10.76 -21.57 3.97
CA VAL A 138 9.51 -21.65 4.71
C VAL A 138 9.74 -21.14 6.13
N LEU A 139 8.96 -20.16 6.55
CA LEU A 139 9.04 -19.54 7.86
C LEU A 139 8.06 -20.19 8.85
N HIS A 140 6.88 -20.59 8.37
CA HIS A 140 5.84 -21.23 9.17
C HIS A 140 4.99 -22.16 8.28
N ASN A 141 4.59 -23.30 8.84
CA ASN A 141 3.58 -24.18 8.27
C ASN A 141 2.34 -24.10 9.14
N PHE A 142 1.22 -23.70 8.57
CA PHE A 142 -0.04 -23.60 9.30
C PHE A 142 -0.60 -25.00 9.59
N THR A 143 -1.25 -25.15 10.76
CA THR A 143 -1.85 -26.42 11.19
C THR A 143 -3.38 -26.44 11.06
N GLY A 144 -4.02 -25.31 10.79
CA GLY A 144 -5.48 -25.16 10.85
C GLY A 144 -6.04 -25.11 12.28
N GLY A 145 -5.15 -25.14 13.28
CA GLY A 145 -5.48 -25.01 14.70
C GLY A 145 -5.45 -23.56 15.17
N ASP A 146 -4.94 -23.33 16.39
CA ASP A 146 -4.86 -21.98 17.00
C ASP A 146 -3.97 -21.01 16.23
N ASP A 147 -3.09 -21.48 15.36
CA ASP A 147 -2.22 -20.69 14.51
C ASP A 147 -2.91 -20.21 13.22
N GLY A 148 -4.10 -20.73 12.91
CA GLY A 148 -4.83 -20.44 11.68
C GLY A 148 -4.52 -21.40 10.54
N GLY A 149 -5.07 -21.11 9.38
CA GLY A 149 -4.88 -21.87 8.13
C GLY A 149 -5.34 -21.07 6.93
N THR A 150 -4.95 -21.53 5.74
CA THR A 150 -5.38 -20.91 4.47
C THR A 150 -5.07 -19.40 4.40
N PRO A 151 -3.78 -18.98 4.50
CA PRO A 151 -3.39 -17.60 4.30
C PRO A 151 -3.43 -17.27 2.80
N ILE A 152 -4.22 -16.27 2.42
CA ILE A 152 -4.41 -15.87 1.01
C ILE A 152 -3.80 -14.52 0.66
N ALA A 153 -3.24 -13.81 1.64
CA ALA A 153 -2.58 -12.52 1.44
C ALA A 153 -1.13 -12.53 1.93
N PRO A 154 -0.22 -11.75 1.31
CA PRO A 154 1.15 -11.66 1.79
C PRO A 154 1.20 -10.87 3.10
N PRO A 155 2.12 -11.19 4.01
CA PRO A 155 2.26 -10.43 5.23
C PRO A 155 2.90 -9.06 4.96
N VAL A 156 2.53 -8.04 5.75
CA VAL A 156 3.06 -6.68 5.67
C VAL A 156 4.10 -6.44 6.76
N GLU A 157 5.19 -5.75 6.43
CA GLU A 157 6.23 -5.40 7.41
C GLU A 157 5.78 -4.25 8.32
N GLY A 158 5.83 -4.48 9.63
CA GLY A 158 5.56 -3.47 10.65
C GLY A 158 6.77 -2.57 10.95
N LEU A 159 6.53 -1.51 11.72
CA LEU A 159 7.60 -0.57 12.12
C LEU A 159 8.63 -1.19 13.07
N ASP A 160 8.33 -2.34 13.65
CA ASP A 160 9.21 -3.15 14.52
C ASP A 160 10.06 -4.15 13.73
N GLY A 161 9.86 -4.26 12.40
CA GLY A 161 10.56 -5.18 11.51
C GLY A 161 10.02 -6.62 11.54
N ASN A 162 8.90 -6.87 12.22
CA ASN A 162 8.15 -8.12 12.11
C ASN A 162 7.11 -8.03 10.99
N TYR A 163 6.59 -9.16 10.57
CA TYR A 163 5.57 -9.27 9.54
C TYR A 163 4.23 -9.64 10.15
N TYR A 164 3.17 -9.07 9.62
CA TYR A 164 1.80 -9.21 10.12
C TYR A 164 0.89 -9.62 8.97
N GLY A 165 0.01 -10.58 9.20
CA GLY A 165 -0.92 -11.06 8.20
C GLY A 165 -2.11 -11.77 8.79
N THR A 166 -2.97 -12.28 7.94
CA THR A 166 -4.23 -12.93 8.28
C THR A 166 -4.30 -14.35 7.75
N THR A 167 -5.14 -15.17 8.36
CA THR A 167 -5.58 -16.46 7.84
C THR A 167 -7.09 -16.43 7.70
N SER A 168 -7.62 -17.13 6.69
CA SER A 168 -9.07 -17.22 6.48
C SER A 168 -9.73 -18.33 7.29
N MET A 169 -8.94 -19.29 7.78
CA MET A 169 -9.41 -20.45 8.54
C MET A 169 -8.61 -20.64 9.82
N GLY A 170 -9.03 -21.61 10.63
CA GLY A 170 -8.42 -21.93 11.92
C GLY A 170 -8.75 -20.93 13.01
N GLY A 171 -7.95 -20.92 14.07
CA GLY A 171 -8.18 -20.13 15.26
C GLY A 171 -8.94 -20.87 16.35
N SER A 172 -8.77 -20.42 17.59
CA SER A 172 -9.36 -21.05 18.79
C SER A 172 -10.88 -20.91 18.92
N VAL A 173 -11.51 -20.11 18.05
CA VAL A 173 -12.94 -19.81 18.07
C VAL A 173 -13.56 -20.17 16.72
N GLY A 174 -14.01 -21.41 16.55
CA GLY A 174 -14.94 -21.76 15.46
C GLY A 174 -14.43 -21.72 14.02
N ASN A 175 -13.14 -21.78 13.79
CA ASN A 175 -12.53 -21.76 12.44
C ASN A 175 -12.76 -20.44 11.67
N THR A 176 -12.64 -19.33 12.36
CA THR A 176 -12.96 -17.96 11.88
C THR A 176 -11.73 -17.19 11.37
N GLY A 177 -10.55 -17.80 11.42
CA GLY A 177 -9.31 -17.18 11.02
C GLY A 177 -8.58 -16.43 12.14
N THR A 178 -7.37 -16.00 11.84
CA THR A 178 -6.49 -15.35 12.81
C THR A 178 -5.77 -14.14 12.21
N ILE A 179 -5.27 -13.27 13.08
CA ILE A 179 -4.23 -12.29 12.74
C ILE A 179 -2.96 -12.72 13.45
N TYR A 180 -1.87 -12.81 12.71
CA TYR A 180 -0.60 -13.27 13.23
C TYR A 180 0.50 -12.22 13.10
N ARG A 181 1.55 -12.42 13.89
CA ARG A 181 2.85 -11.76 13.79
C ARG A 181 3.93 -12.83 13.61
N ILE A 182 4.86 -12.59 12.69
CA ILE A 182 6.01 -13.47 12.48
C ILE A 182 7.29 -12.64 12.34
N THR A 183 8.39 -13.08 12.97
CA THR A 183 9.70 -12.45 12.79
C THR A 183 10.34 -12.89 11.46
N PRO A 184 11.30 -12.13 10.90
CA PRO A 184 12.07 -12.56 9.72
C PRO A 184 12.80 -13.90 9.88
N SER A 185 12.98 -14.37 11.12
CA SER A 185 13.59 -15.66 11.48
C SER A 185 12.58 -16.79 11.69
N GLY A 186 11.26 -16.53 11.60
CA GLY A 186 10.20 -17.53 11.69
C GLY A 186 9.58 -17.69 13.10
N ALA A 187 9.87 -16.82 14.07
CA ALA A 187 9.15 -16.86 15.35
C ALA A 187 7.73 -16.34 15.17
N PHE A 188 6.75 -17.25 15.22
CA PHE A 188 5.34 -17.02 14.96
C PHE A 188 4.55 -16.76 16.24
N THR A 189 3.52 -15.92 16.17
CA THR A 189 2.59 -15.63 17.27
C THR A 189 1.24 -15.24 16.70
N THR A 190 0.17 -15.92 17.07
CA THR A 190 -1.21 -15.45 16.88
C THR A 190 -1.45 -14.28 17.83
N ILE A 191 -1.80 -13.10 17.30
CA ILE A 191 -2.05 -11.90 18.09
C ILE A 191 -3.53 -11.59 18.24
N HIS A 192 -4.38 -12.19 17.40
CA HIS A 192 -5.83 -12.13 17.49
C HIS A 192 -6.46 -13.35 16.82
N THR A 193 -7.53 -13.86 17.37
CA THR A 193 -8.41 -14.85 16.73
C THR A 193 -9.75 -14.16 16.56
N PHE A 194 -10.26 -14.17 15.33
CA PHE A 194 -11.58 -13.58 15.08
C PHE A 194 -12.66 -14.37 15.84
N GLY A 195 -13.63 -13.75 16.51
CA GLY A 195 -14.77 -14.33 17.22
C GLY A 195 -16.01 -14.37 16.32
N PHE A 196 -17.14 -15.02 16.68
CA PHE A 196 -18.37 -15.08 15.88
C PHE A 196 -19.12 -13.75 15.77
N ASP A 197 -18.89 -12.82 16.67
CA ASP A 197 -19.56 -11.52 16.70
C ASP A 197 -18.74 -10.41 16.00
N GLU A 198 -17.48 -10.71 15.66
CA GLU A 198 -16.52 -9.73 15.10
C GLU A 198 -16.23 -9.94 13.63
N GLU A 199 -16.75 -11.01 12.94
CA GLU A 199 -16.04 -11.83 12.17
C GLU A 199 -16.22 -12.17 10.81
N ALA A 200 -15.19 -12.44 10.36
CA ALA A 200 -14.60 -13.00 9.19
C ALA A 200 -14.95 -14.49 8.96
N PHE A 201 -16.06 -14.81 8.37
CA PHE A 201 -16.11 -15.89 7.43
C PHE A 201 -15.65 -15.32 6.08
N GLY A 202 -14.35 -15.34 5.84
CA GLY A 202 -13.87 -15.13 4.49
C GLY A 202 -14.30 -16.32 3.64
N PHE A 203 -15.35 -16.20 2.83
CA PHE A 203 -15.44 -17.02 1.64
C PHE A 203 -14.19 -16.76 0.80
N PRO A 204 -13.71 -17.75 0.01
CA PRO A 204 -12.36 -17.78 -0.56
C PRO A 204 -12.01 -16.66 -1.56
N PHE A 205 -12.76 -15.58 -1.61
CA PHE A 205 -12.53 -14.48 -2.53
C PHE A 205 -11.85 -13.25 -1.91
N GLY A 206 -11.49 -13.23 -0.62
CA GLY A 206 -10.80 -12.04 -0.17
C GLY A 206 -10.62 -11.90 1.31
N ASN A 207 -9.45 -12.27 1.81
CA ASN A 207 -8.85 -11.56 2.94
C ASN A 207 -7.70 -10.73 2.35
N PRO A 208 -7.95 -9.49 1.93
CA PRO A 208 -6.89 -8.66 1.39
C PRO A 208 -5.80 -8.44 2.44
N PRO A 209 -4.57 -8.11 2.00
CA PRO A 209 -3.48 -7.88 2.93
C PRO A 209 -3.83 -6.76 3.91
N LEU A 210 -3.32 -6.89 5.13
CA LEU A 210 -3.29 -5.76 6.07
C LEU A 210 -2.52 -4.61 5.44
N ILE A 211 -2.89 -3.38 5.79
CA ILE A 211 -2.05 -2.23 5.51
C ILE A 211 -1.53 -1.62 6.81
N LEU A 212 -0.29 -1.14 6.78
CA LEU A 212 0.30 -0.39 7.88
C LEU A 212 -0.05 1.09 7.70
N GLY A 213 -0.92 1.60 8.56
CA GLY A 213 -1.28 3.01 8.57
C GLY A 213 -0.15 3.92 9.06
N SER A 214 -0.23 5.17 8.68
CA SER A 214 0.73 6.19 9.10
C SER A 214 0.75 6.43 10.61
N ASP A 215 -0.29 6.03 11.32
CA ASP A 215 -0.38 6.05 12.78
C ASP A 215 0.33 4.87 13.47
N GLY A 216 0.84 3.90 12.68
CA GLY A 216 1.56 2.71 13.13
C GLY A 216 0.66 1.54 13.54
N ASN A 217 -0.65 1.64 13.34
CA ASN A 217 -1.58 0.51 13.47
C ASN A 217 -1.77 -0.19 12.12
N PHE A 218 -2.28 -1.42 12.18
CA PHE A 218 -2.67 -2.16 10.98
C PHE A 218 -4.18 -2.03 10.77
N TYR A 219 -4.57 -1.99 9.50
CA TYR A 219 -5.96 -1.91 9.07
C TYR A 219 -6.25 -3.03 8.10
N GLY A 220 -7.45 -3.61 8.20
CA GLY A 220 -7.90 -4.67 7.33
C GLY A 220 -9.41 -4.66 7.20
N VAL A 221 -9.90 -5.53 6.33
CA VAL A 221 -11.32 -5.74 6.09
C VAL A 221 -11.65 -7.22 6.20
N THR A 222 -12.93 -7.52 6.37
CA THR A 222 -13.47 -8.88 6.31
C THR A 222 -14.65 -8.91 5.36
N CYS A 223 -14.72 -9.88 4.45
CA CYS A 223 -15.81 -9.99 3.48
C CYS A 223 -17.16 -10.31 4.14
N SER A 224 -17.14 -11.03 5.24
CA SER A 224 -18.33 -11.36 6.04
C SER A 224 -18.10 -11.00 7.50
N GLY A 225 -19.08 -11.27 8.37
CA GLY A 225 -19.06 -10.88 9.76
C GLY A 225 -19.75 -9.55 10.04
N GLY A 226 -19.70 -9.12 11.29
CA GLY A 226 -20.54 -8.05 11.79
C GLY A 226 -22.00 -8.51 12.02
N PRO A 227 -22.87 -7.65 12.61
CA PRO A 227 -24.23 -8.03 13.00
C PRO A 227 -25.15 -8.49 11.87
N GLN A 228 -24.83 -8.14 10.62
CA GLN A 228 -25.63 -8.44 9.44
C GLN A 228 -24.90 -9.33 8.43
N ASP A 229 -23.66 -9.72 8.73
CA ASP A 229 -22.81 -10.58 7.89
C ASP A 229 -22.46 -9.99 6.51
N PHE A 230 -22.33 -8.66 6.44
CA PHE A 230 -21.92 -7.96 5.22
C PHE A 230 -20.46 -7.51 5.21
N GLY A 231 -19.70 -7.87 6.25
CA GLY A 231 -18.29 -7.54 6.39
C GLY A 231 -18.00 -6.34 7.27
N THR A 232 -16.70 -6.14 7.52
CA THR A 232 -16.24 -5.10 8.45
C THR A 232 -14.98 -4.40 7.94
N VAL A 233 -14.70 -3.20 8.47
CA VAL A 233 -13.36 -2.61 8.49
C VAL A 233 -12.88 -2.62 9.93
N TYR A 234 -11.64 -3.02 10.15
CA TYR A 234 -11.06 -3.08 11.48
C TYR A 234 -9.66 -2.46 11.56
N ARG A 235 -9.26 -2.17 12.78
CA ARG A 235 -7.91 -1.74 13.14
C ARG A 235 -7.34 -2.65 14.22
N ILE A 236 -6.05 -2.98 14.13
CA ILE A 236 -5.33 -3.74 15.13
C ILE A 236 -3.96 -3.14 15.40
N THR A 237 -3.51 -3.15 16.65
CA THR A 237 -2.15 -2.76 17.02
C THR A 237 -1.16 -3.92 16.83
N ASP A 238 0.13 -3.62 16.83
CA ASP A 238 1.23 -4.61 16.83
C ASP A 238 1.20 -5.60 18.02
N THR A 239 0.44 -5.27 19.05
CA THR A 239 0.25 -6.08 20.27
C THR A 239 -1.09 -6.81 20.32
N GLY A 240 -1.93 -6.72 19.27
CA GLY A 240 -3.20 -7.44 19.17
C GLY A 240 -4.42 -6.71 19.75
N THR A 241 -4.34 -5.41 20.05
CA THR A 241 -5.55 -4.65 20.43
C THR A 241 -6.39 -4.39 19.19
N TYR A 242 -7.47 -5.14 19.04
CA TYR A 242 -8.41 -5.12 17.94
C TYR A 242 -9.56 -4.13 18.16
N LYS A 243 -10.03 -3.51 17.11
CA LYS A 243 -11.22 -2.66 17.10
C LYS A 243 -11.90 -2.67 15.74
N THR A 244 -13.14 -3.09 15.67
CA THR A 244 -14.02 -2.86 14.52
C THR A 244 -14.31 -1.36 14.38
N LEU A 245 -14.09 -0.81 13.19
CA LEU A 245 -14.32 0.59 12.86
C LEU A 245 -15.71 0.80 12.27
N ILE A 246 -16.15 -0.11 11.40
CA ILE A 246 -17.48 -0.16 10.80
C ILE A 246 -17.91 -1.60 10.59
N ASN A 247 -19.21 -1.84 10.71
CA ASN A 247 -19.91 -3.02 10.20
C ASN A 247 -20.75 -2.57 9.02
N PHE A 248 -20.56 -3.19 7.87
CA PHE A 248 -21.35 -2.87 6.68
C PHE A 248 -22.80 -3.32 6.84
N ASP A 249 -23.70 -2.57 6.22
CA ASP A 249 -25.06 -3.01 5.91
C ASP A 249 -25.24 -3.03 4.40
N LYS A 250 -26.06 -3.80 3.82
CA LYS A 250 -26.15 -3.95 2.37
C LYS A 250 -26.28 -2.63 1.59
N THR A 251 -26.70 -1.55 2.25
CA THR A 251 -26.92 -0.25 1.60
C THR A 251 -25.63 0.56 1.45
N ASP A 252 -24.66 0.34 2.32
CA ASP A 252 -23.35 0.99 2.27
C ASP A 252 -22.25 0.10 1.67
N GLY A 253 -22.55 -1.20 1.47
CA GLY A 253 -21.69 -2.16 0.78
C GLY A 253 -21.82 -3.56 1.37
N TRP A 254 -21.30 -4.54 0.62
CA TRP A 254 -21.18 -5.93 1.05
C TRP A 254 -19.87 -6.51 0.54
N CYS A 255 -19.21 -7.30 1.38
CA CYS A 255 -17.96 -7.98 1.07
C CYS A 255 -16.87 -7.02 0.58
N PRO A 256 -16.26 -6.19 1.46
CA PRO A 256 -15.04 -5.49 1.09
C PRO A 256 -13.94 -6.51 0.77
N ASP A 257 -13.47 -6.50 -0.47
CA ASP A 257 -12.60 -7.54 -1.04
C ASP A 257 -11.21 -7.04 -1.45
N GLY A 258 -11.01 -5.74 -1.55
CA GLY A 258 -9.72 -5.15 -1.87
C GLY A 258 -8.97 -4.60 -0.65
N PRO A 259 -7.64 -4.46 -0.72
CA PRO A 259 -6.87 -3.81 0.33
C PRO A 259 -7.32 -2.35 0.50
N LEU A 260 -7.28 -1.88 1.74
CA LEU A 260 -7.44 -0.46 2.01
C LEU A 260 -6.23 0.33 1.49
N VAL A 261 -6.45 1.58 1.13
CA VAL A 261 -5.38 2.50 0.70
C VAL A 261 -5.45 3.77 1.55
N GLU A 262 -4.36 4.12 2.22
CA GLU A 262 -4.28 5.37 2.97
C GLU A 262 -4.11 6.55 2.02
N GLY A 263 -5.05 7.48 2.05
CA GLY A 263 -5.02 8.71 1.29
C GLY A 263 -4.04 9.75 1.85
N SER A 264 -3.80 10.81 1.09
CA SER A 264 -2.94 11.91 1.53
C SER A 264 -3.55 12.74 2.69
N ASP A 265 -4.85 12.58 2.93
CA ASP A 265 -5.62 13.15 4.05
C ASP A 265 -5.49 12.33 5.35
N GLY A 266 -4.96 11.11 5.26
CA GLY A 266 -4.80 10.17 6.38
C GLY A 266 -6.04 9.33 6.66
N ASP A 267 -7.08 9.41 5.83
CA ASP A 267 -8.20 8.50 5.82
C ASP A 267 -7.90 7.27 4.94
N PHE A 268 -8.62 6.19 5.16
CA PHE A 268 -8.48 4.95 4.41
C PHE A 268 -9.61 4.84 3.39
N TYR A 269 -9.26 4.46 2.17
CA TYR A 269 -10.16 4.28 1.05
C TYR A 269 -10.25 2.80 0.72
N GLY A 270 -11.46 2.33 0.45
CA GLY A 270 -11.73 0.94 0.11
C GLY A 270 -12.91 0.79 -0.83
N ALA A 271 -13.12 -0.44 -1.28
CA ALA A 271 -14.26 -0.81 -2.09
C ALA A 271 -14.95 -2.04 -1.49
N THR A 272 -16.23 -2.22 -1.78
CA THR A 272 -16.97 -3.46 -1.54
C THR A 272 -17.31 -4.12 -2.86
N PHE A 273 -17.24 -5.45 -2.91
CA PHE A 273 -17.49 -6.21 -4.12
C PHE A 273 -18.95 -6.12 -4.57
N GLU A 274 -19.87 -6.13 -3.62
CA GLU A 274 -21.31 -6.07 -3.83
C GLU A 274 -21.96 -5.02 -2.92
N GLY A 275 -23.29 -4.88 -3.02
CA GLY A 275 -24.10 -3.97 -2.20
C GLY A 275 -24.17 -2.56 -2.79
N GLY A 276 -24.70 -1.63 -1.99
CA GLY A 276 -25.06 -0.31 -2.44
C GLY A 276 -26.40 -0.28 -3.19
N ALA A 277 -26.85 0.89 -3.61
CA ALA A 277 -28.15 1.06 -4.27
C ALA A 277 -28.28 0.33 -5.61
N GLY A 278 -27.14 0.03 -6.26
CA GLY A 278 -27.08 -0.66 -7.55
C GLY A 278 -26.58 -2.10 -7.48
N GLU A 279 -26.36 -2.66 -6.30
CA GLU A 279 -25.82 -4.02 -6.06
C GLU A 279 -24.45 -4.29 -6.72
N GLY A 280 -23.86 -3.35 -7.44
CA GLY A 280 -22.60 -3.50 -8.17
C GLY A 280 -21.35 -3.21 -7.33
N GLY A 281 -21.50 -2.95 -6.04
CA GLY A 281 -20.43 -2.58 -5.12
C GLY A 281 -20.35 -1.09 -4.81
N THR A 282 -19.51 -0.73 -3.88
CA THR A 282 -19.37 0.65 -3.42
C THR A 282 -17.91 1.05 -3.25
N PHE A 283 -17.66 2.36 -3.27
CA PHE A 283 -16.41 2.96 -2.84
C PHE A 283 -16.65 3.82 -1.60
N TYR A 284 -15.80 3.69 -0.61
CA TYR A 284 -15.95 4.37 0.66
C TYR A 284 -14.64 4.96 1.16
N LYS A 285 -14.78 5.86 2.12
CA LYS A 285 -13.70 6.42 2.91
C LYS A 285 -13.99 6.25 4.40
N ILE A 286 -12.98 5.90 5.19
CA ILE A 286 -13.10 5.75 6.64
C ILE A 286 -11.89 6.36 7.35
N SER A 287 -12.14 7.19 8.37
CA SER A 287 -11.07 7.75 9.18
C SER A 287 -10.48 6.70 10.15
N PRO A 288 -9.25 6.91 10.68
CA PRO A 288 -8.68 6.06 11.74
C PRO A 288 -9.53 5.95 13.01
N SER A 289 -10.47 6.87 13.21
CA SER A 289 -11.42 6.87 14.33
C SER A 289 -12.70 6.07 14.04
N GLY A 290 -13.01 5.80 12.76
CA GLY A 290 -14.21 5.07 12.31
C GLY A 290 -15.31 5.99 11.74
N GLU A 291 -15.00 7.24 11.36
CA GLU A 291 -15.94 8.09 10.61
C GLU A 291 -15.99 7.61 9.17
N PHE A 292 -17.16 7.12 8.75
CA PHE A 292 -17.41 6.52 7.45
C PHE A 292 -18.07 7.51 6.48
N THR A 293 -17.70 7.45 5.21
CA THR A 293 -18.33 8.20 4.12
C THR A 293 -18.45 7.30 2.90
N LEU A 294 -19.66 7.07 2.43
CA LEU A 294 -19.92 6.45 1.13
C LEU A 294 -19.58 7.47 0.04
N LEU A 295 -18.67 7.12 -0.87
CA LEU A 295 -18.18 8.02 -1.93
C LEU A 295 -18.92 7.80 -3.24
N TYR A 296 -19.10 6.55 -3.64
CA TYR A 296 -19.74 6.19 -4.90
C TYR A 296 -20.38 4.81 -4.80
N THR A 297 -21.50 4.63 -5.50
CA THR A 297 -22.18 3.34 -5.64
C THR A 297 -22.16 2.96 -7.11
N VAL A 298 -21.62 1.77 -7.40
CA VAL A 298 -21.61 1.21 -8.75
C VAL A 298 -23.02 0.73 -9.09
N GLY A 299 -23.48 1.06 -10.28
CA GLY A 299 -24.81 0.68 -10.76
C GLY A 299 -24.93 -0.81 -11.07
N ASP A 300 -26.18 -1.29 -11.09
CA ASP A 300 -26.54 -2.64 -11.51
C ASP A 300 -26.29 -2.80 -13.02
N ALA A 301 -25.53 -3.82 -13.41
CA ALA A 301 -25.36 -4.34 -14.78
C ALA A 301 -24.93 -3.32 -15.86
N ASP A 302 -24.37 -2.19 -15.49
CA ASP A 302 -24.18 -1.08 -16.39
C ASP A 302 -22.74 -0.89 -16.91
N THR A 303 -22.62 0.06 -17.80
CA THR A 303 -21.43 0.51 -18.51
C THR A 303 -20.22 0.87 -17.63
N ASN A 304 -20.39 0.89 -16.30
CA ASN A 304 -19.38 1.32 -15.35
C ASN A 304 -18.55 0.17 -14.73
N GLY A 305 -18.87 -1.08 -15.07
CA GLY A 305 -18.30 -2.26 -14.40
C GLY A 305 -19.04 -2.60 -13.10
N CYS A 306 -18.77 -3.75 -12.51
CA CYS A 306 -19.26 -4.17 -11.19
C CYS A 306 -18.25 -5.08 -10.51
N GLY A 307 -18.37 -5.25 -9.19
CA GLY A 307 -17.39 -6.00 -8.40
C GLY A 307 -16.01 -5.33 -8.43
N PRO A 308 -15.83 -4.13 -7.83
CA PRO A 308 -14.51 -3.51 -7.78
C PRO A 308 -13.55 -4.34 -6.93
N VAL A 309 -12.35 -4.58 -7.46
CA VAL A 309 -11.35 -5.51 -6.87
C VAL A 309 -10.40 -4.82 -5.89
N GLY A 310 -10.19 -3.51 -6.03
CA GLY A 310 -9.32 -2.77 -5.12
C GLY A 310 -8.92 -1.41 -5.68
N LEU A 311 -8.16 -0.68 -4.89
CA LEU A 311 -7.72 0.68 -5.19
C LEU A 311 -6.20 0.80 -5.16
N THR A 312 -5.66 1.64 -6.04
CA THR A 312 -4.27 2.08 -6.02
C THR A 312 -4.23 3.60 -6.08
N LEU A 313 -3.68 4.24 -5.05
CA LEU A 313 -3.44 5.68 -5.06
C LEU A 313 -2.24 6.00 -5.94
N ALA A 314 -2.48 6.72 -7.03
CA ALA A 314 -1.42 7.13 -7.95
C ALA A 314 -0.83 8.50 -7.58
N THR A 315 0.29 8.82 -8.21
CA THR A 315 1.05 10.07 -7.96
C THR A 315 0.33 11.33 -8.40
N ASP A 316 -0.74 11.23 -9.20
CA ASP A 316 -1.63 12.34 -9.56
C ASP A 316 -2.70 12.63 -8.48
N GLY A 317 -2.70 11.86 -7.38
CA GLY A 317 -3.63 12.01 -6.26
C GLY A 317 -4.99 11.35 -6.48
N ASN A 318 -5.20 10.64 -7.58
CA ASN A 318 -6.41 9.88 -7.84
C ASN A 318 -6.21 8.39 -7.52
N PHE A 319 -7.33 7.71 -7.29
CA PHE A 319 -7.41 6.28 -7.13
C PHE A 319 -7.70 5.61 -8.46
N TYR A 320 -7.03 4.52 -8.72
CA TYR A 320 -7.23 3.67 -9.89
C TYR A 320 -7.50 2.25 -9.44
N GLY A 321 -8.31 1.54 -10.18
CA GLY A 321 -8.64 0.16 -9.90
C GLY A 321 -9.33 -0.48 -11.09
N THR A 322 -9.75 -1.72 -10.88
CA THR A 322 -10.46 -2.52 -11.87
C THR A 322 -11.77 -3.01 -11.30
N THR A 323 -12.69 -3.35 -12.19
CA THR A 323 -13.89 -4.11 -11.86
C THR A 323 -13.80 -5.48 -12.49
N LEU A 324 -14.29 -6.52 -11.78
CA LEU A 324 -14.20 -7.89 -12.23
C LEU A 324 -15.09 -8.14 -13.44
N ASP A 325 -16.32 -7.66 -13.39
CA ASP A 325 -17.39 -7.97 -14.34
C ASP A 325 -18.07 -6.70 -14.87
N CYS A 326 -19.15 -6.87 -15.64
CA CYS A 326 -19.92 -5.81 -16.25
C CYS A 326 -19.09 -4.98 -17.26
N GLY A 327 -19.55 -3.77 -17.55
CA GLY A 327 -18.98 -2.92 -18.58
C GLY A 327 -19.67 -3.11 -19.94
N PRO A 328 -19.40 -2.22 -20.90
CA PRO A 328 -20.10 -2.19 -22.18
C PRO A 328 -19.75 -3.35 -23.12
N ASN A 329 -18.64 -4.01 -22.89
CA ASN A 329 -18.18 -5.15 -23.68
C ASN A 329 -18.52 -6.47 -22.98
N GLY A 330 -18.65 -7.57 -23.74
CA GLY A 330 -18.86 -8.91 -23.18
C GLY A 330 -20.31 -9.30 -22.89
N GLY A 331 -21.29 -8.46 -23.17
CA GLY A 331 -22.72 -8.76 -22.98
C GLY A 331 -23.16 -8.71 -21.51
N SER A 332 -24.04 -9.63 -21.09
CA SER A 332 -24.66 -9.59 -19.76
C SER A 332 -23.72 -9.86 -18.57
N GLN A 333 -22.50 -10.35 -18.83
CA GLN A 333 -21.52 -10.57 -17.78
C GLN A 333 -20.35 -9.56 -17.86
N GLY A 334 -20.19 -8.88 -19.01
CA GLY A 334 -19.12 -7.92 -19.22
C GLY A 334 -17.72 -8.55 -19.18
N PHE A 335 -16.70 -7.72 -19.33
CA PHE A 335 -15.30 -8.11 -19.22
C PHE A 335 -14.55 -7.34 -18.14
N GLY A 336 -15.26 -6.48 -17.38
CA GLY A 336 -14.67 -5.57 -16.42
C GLY A 336 -14.11 -4.30 -17.05
N THR A 337 -13.70 -3.39 -16.21
CA THR A 337 -13.22 -2.06 -16.61
C THR A 337 -12.00 -1.64 -15.81
N ILE A 338 -11.22 -0.68 -16.34
CA ILE A 338 -10.30 0.12 -15.54
C ILE A 338 -10.98 1.44 -15.25
N PHE A 339 -11.00 1.84 -13.99
CA PHE A 339 -11.59 3.11 -13.55
C PHE A 339 -10.58 4.05 -12.89
N LYS A 340 -10.98 5.31 -12.83
CA LYS A 340 -10.33 6.37 -12.06
C LYS A 340 -11.36 6.99 -11.12
N MET A 341 -10.96 7.27 -9.88
CA MET A 341 -11.79 7.94 -8.89
C MET A 341 -10.98 9.03 -8.16
N THR A 342 -11.60 10.19 -7.94
CA THR A 342 -11.00 11.23 -7.08
C THR A 342 -11.25 10.93 -5.60
N ALA A 343 -10.51 11.60 -4.70
CA ALA A 343 -10.74 11.48 -3.25
C ALA A 343 -12.14 11.97 -2.80
N ASN A 344 -12.87 12.67 -3.66
CA ASN A 344 -14.24 13.14 -3.41
C ASN A 344 -15.31 12.18 -3.97
N GLY A 345 -14.91 11.09 -4.65
CA GLY A 345 -15.83 10.11 -5.22
C GLY A 345 -16.24 10.40 -6.67
N ASP A 346 -15.60 11.36 -7.39
CA ASP A 346 -15.85 11.52 -8.83
C ASP A 346 -15.26 10.32 -9.56
N PHE A 347 -16.13 9.46 -10.07
CA PHE A 347 -15.80 8.19 -10.72
C PHE A 347 -15.88 8.31 -12.25
N SER A 348 -14.97 7.65 -12.95
CA SER A 348 -14.98 7.53 -14.40
C SER A 348 -14.32 6.22 -14.85
N VAL A 349 -14.96 5.52 -15.79
CA VAL A 349 -14.34 4.44 -16.54
C VAL A 349 -13.35 5.05 -17.54
N ILE A 350 -12.16 4.50 -17.61
CA ILE A 350 -11.08 4.98 -18.47
C ILE A 350 -10.61 3.93 -19.47
N HIS A 351 -11.01 2.68 -19.29
CA HIS A 351 -10.82 1.58 -20.23
C HIS A 351 -11.86 0.49 -19.98
N ASP A 352 -12.44 -0.02 -21.07
CA ASP A 352 -13.33 -1.17 -21.07
C ASP A 352 -12.58 -2.36 -21.66
N PHE A 353 -12.40 -3.43 -20.89
CA PHE A 353 -11.78 -4.64 -21.43
C PHE A 353 -12.61 -5.20 -22.59
N ASP A 354 -11.92 -5.70 -23.64
CA ASP A 354 -12.56 -6.09 -24.92
C ASP A 354 -12.22 -7.52 -25.36
N GLY A 355 -11.70 -8.33 -24.46
CA GLY A 355 -11.22 -9.68 -24.74
C GLY A 355 -9.76 -9.70 -25.20
N PRO A 356 -9.35 -9.05 -26.30
CA PRO A 356 -7.94 -8.90 -26.67
C PRO A 356 -7.07 -8.23 -25.61
N THR A 357 -7.58 -7.22 -24.91
CA THR A 357 -6.88 -6.53 -23.80
C THR A 357 -7.02 -7.20 -22.46
N GLY A 358 -7.80 -8.29 -22.37
CA GLY A 358 -8.06 -9.06 -21.16
C GLY A 358 -9.53 -9.10 -20.78
N THR A 359 -9.86 -9.89 -19.80
CA THR A 359 -11.17 -9.96 -19.15
C THR A 359 -11.01 -10.34 -17.70
N ASN A 360 -11.90 -9.86 -16.81
CA ASN A 360 -11.97 -10.28 -15.42
C ASN A 360 -10.61 -10.07 -14.70
N ASP A 361 -10.29 -8.82 -14.37
CA ASP A 361 -9.14 -8.51 -13.52
C ASP A 361 -9.52 -8.79 -12.06
N SER A 362 -8.73 -9.59 -11.37
CA SER A 362 -8.99 -10.03 -10.00
C SER A 362 -7.97 -9.53 -8.98
N VAL A 363 -6.97 -8.72 -9.40
CA VAL A 363 -5.95 -8.21 -8.50
C VAL A 363 -5.78 -6.70 -8.62
N PRO A 364 -5.50 -6.00 -7.52
CA PRO A 364 -5.25 -4.57 -7.57
C PRO A 364 -4.01 -4.24 -8.42
N MET A 365 -4.14 -3.26 -9.30
CA MET A 365 -3.00 -2.73 -10.04
C MET A 365 -1.94 -2.14 -9.10
N VAL A 366 -0.69 -2.08 -9.54
CA VAL A 366 0.41 -1.39 -8.85
C VAL A 366 0.94 -0.23 -9.69
N GLN A 367 1.18 0.93 -9.08
CA GLN A 367 1.92 2.00 -9.75
C GLN A 367 3.42 1.76 -9.60
N HIS A 368 4.09 1.46 -10.71
CA HIS A 368 5.53 1.32 -10.79
C HIS A 368 6.22 2.70 -10.82
N THR A 369 7.44 2.80 -10.33
CA THR A 369 8.21 4.06 -10.26
C THR A 369 8.52 4.71 -11.60
N ASN A 370 8.22 4.05 -12.73
CA ASN A 370 8.24 4.68 -14.07
C ASN A 370 6.98 5.52 -14.38
N GLY A 371 6.02 5.58 -13.47
CA GLY A 371 4.76 6.33 -13.58
C GLY A 371 3.56 5.53 -14.07
N LYS A 372 3.77 4.36 -14.70
CA LYS A 372 2.68 3.53 -15.23
C LYS A 372 2.04 2.64 -14.16
N LEU A 373 0.78 2.27 -14.37
CA LEU A 373 0.10 1.21 -13.66
C LEU A 373 0.38 -0.14 -14.33
N TYR A 374 0.46 -1.19 -13.55
CA TYR A 374 0.62 -2.58 -14.01
C TYR A 374 -0.42 -3.45 -13.34
N GLY A 375 -1.00 -4.36 -14.10
CA GLY A 375 -2.00 -5.32 -13.66
C GLY A 375 -2.06 -6.51 -14.59
N ASP A 376 -2.95 -7.42 -14.31
CA ASP A 376 -3.21 -8.57 -15.16
C ASP A 376 -4.71 -8.89 -15.20
N THR A 377 -5.08 -9.83 -16.05
CA THR A 377 -6.45 -10.34 -16.16
C THR A 377 -6.45 -11.86 -16.15
N GLU A 378 -7.51 -12.47 -15.63
CA GLU A 378 -7.65 -13.92 -15.58
C GLU A 378 -8.04 -14.54 -16.93
N GLY A 379 -8.70 -13.77 -17.77
CA GLY A 379 -9.20 -14.22 -19.07
C GLY A 379 -8.80 -13.28 -20.19
N GLY A 380 -9.20 -13.65 -21.40
CA GLY A 380 -8.90 -12.88 -22.60
C GLY A 380 -7.45 -13.06 -23.10
N GLY A 381 -6.98 -12.08 -23.89
CA GLY A 381 -5.72 -12.21 -24.61
C GLY A 381 -5.78 -13.23 -25.74
N THR A 382 -4.66 -13.42 -26.45
CA THR A 382 -4.59 -14.34 -27.61
C THR A 382 -4.78 -15.81 -27.26
N ASN A 383 -4.54 -16.18 -25.99
CA ASN A 383 -4.62 -17.55 -25.51
C ASN A 383 -5.87 -17.83 -24.66
N GLY A 384 -6.67 -16.80 -24.37
CA GLY A 384 -7.90 -16.88 -23.57
C GLY A 384 -7.70 -17.21 -22.08
N VAL A 385 -6.51 -16.90 -21.54
CA VAL A 385 -6.14 -17.18 -20.14
C VAL A 385 -5.48 -15.98 -19.45
N GLY A 386 -5.81 -14.80 -19.95
CA GLY A 386 -5.38 -13.55 -19.39
C GLY A 386 -4.14 -12.94 -20.02
N VAL A 387 -3.88 -11.72 -19.63
CA VAL A 387 -2.75 -10.92 -20.08
C VAL A 387 -2.10 -10.22 -18.89
N PHE A 388 -0.81 -9.92 -19.02
CA PHE A 388 -0.14 -8.92 -18.22
C PHE A 388 -0.11 -7.60 -19.01
N PHE A 389 -0.54 -6.51 -18.39
CA PHE A 389 -0.67 -5.23 -19.06
C PHE A 389 -0.01 -4.08 -18.30
N SER A 390 0.25 -2.99 -19.00
CA SER A 390 0.50 -1.70 -18.39
C SER A 390 -0.52 -0.68 -18.88
N TYR A 391 -0.87 0.26 -18.00
CA TYR A 391 -1.76 1.37 -18.30
C TYR A 391 -1.03 2.69 -18.07
N ASP A 392 -0.92 3.52 -19.09
CA ASP A 392 -0.19 4.79 -19.03
C ASP A 392 -1.16 5.91 -18.63
N ILE A 393 -1.04 6.42 -17.42
CA ILE A 393 -1.84 7.54 -16.90
C ILE A 393 -1.21 8.91 -17.16
N GLY A 394 -0.09 8.96 -17.91
CA GLY A 394 0.66 10.18 -18.14
C GLY A 394 1.45 10.69 -16.93
N ALA A 395 1.59 9.88 -15.88
CA ALA A 395 2.33 10.27 -14.68
C ALA A 395 3.84 10.22 -14.93
N ALA A 396 4.53 11.23 -14.39
CA ALA A 396 6.00 11.25 -14.43
C ALA A 396 6.61 10.15 -13.53
N PRO A 397 7.82 9.68 -13.81
CA PRO A 397 8.57 8.84 -12.89
C PRO A 397 8.70 9.48 -11.51
N PHE A 398 8.72 8.64 -10.47
CA PHE A 398 8.77 9.07 -9.07
C PHE A 398 9.68 8.15 -8.25
N VAL A 399 9.83 8.43 -6.96
CA VAL A 399 10.51 7.53 -6.03
C VAL A 399 9.52 6.91 -5.04
N ALA A 400 9.69 5.62 -4.78
CA ALA A 400 9.08 4.91 -3.68
C ALA A 400 10.15 4.62 -2.61
N PHE A 401 9.75 4.20 -1.41
CA PHE A 401 10.71 3.95 -0.34
C PHE A 401 10.22 2.90 0.65
N LEU A 402 11.16 2.23 1.30
CA LEU A 402 10.98 1.31 2.42
C LEU A 402 12.02 1.58 3.52
N PRO A 403 11.58 1.46 4.77
CA PRO A 403 10.20 1.39 5.26
C PRO A 403 9.51 2.75 5.22
N SER A 404 8.21 2.79 5.56
CA SER A 404 7.44 4.04 5.56
C SER A 404 7.88 5.06 6.63
N ALA A 405 8.55 4.60 7.68
CA ALA A 405 9.01 5.44 8.78
C ALA A 405 10.34 4.97 9.37
N ARG A 406 11.21 5.91 9.77
CA ARG A 406 12.47 5.63 10.49
C ARG A 406 12.83 6.79 11.44
N ILE A 407 13.67 6.48 12.41
CA ILE A 407 14.36 7.49 13.23
C ILE A 407 15.59 8.03 12.47
N VAL A 408 16.08 9.19 12.90
CA VAL A 408 17.33 9.78 12.42
C VAL A 408 18.51 8.79 12.55
N ALA A 409 19.45 8.87 11.64
CA ALA A 409 20.63 8.01 11.48
C ALA A 409 20.36 6.56 11.01
N ASN A 410 19.10 6.21 10.71
CA ASN A 410 18.77 4.91 10.13
C ASN A 410 18.69 4.98 8.61
N THR A 411 18.93 3.84 7.98
CA THR A 411 18.88 3.70 6.52
C THR A 411 17.44 3.57 6.02
N VAL A 412 17.18 4.23 4.90
CA VAL A 412 15.97 4.13 4.07
C VAL A 412 16.36 3.65 2.69
N GLU A 413 15.60 2.76 2.13
CA GLU A 413 15.71 2.28 0.77
C GLU A 413 14.83 3.13 -0.14
N ILE A 414 15.34 3.55 -1.25
CA ILE A 414 14.67 4.41 -2.22
C ILE A 414 14.69 3.71 -3.58
N PHE A 415 13.52 3.54 -4.16
CA PHE A 415 13.30 2.90 -5.46
C PHE A 415 12.90 3.97 -6.48
N GLY A 416 13.36 3.85 -7.71
CA GLY A 416 13.07 4.82 -8.76
C GLY A 416 13.69 4.43 -10.08
N GLN A 417 13.93 5.43 -10.93
CA GLN A 417 14.51 5.25 -12.25
C GLN A 417 15.61 6.28 -12.49
N GLY A 418 16.65 5.90 -13.25
CA GLY A 418 17.69 6.82 -13.69
C GLY A 418 18.58 7.37 -12.55
N PHE A 419 18.83 6.56 -11.52
CA PHE A 419 19.61 6.98 -10.36
C PHE A 419 21.10 7.09 -10.59
N THR A 420 21.62 6.48 -11.65
CA THR A 420 23.05 6.58 -12.00
C THR A 420 23.42 8.04 -12.24
N GLY A 421 24.39 8.55 -11.48
CA GLY A 421 24.79 9.97 -11.55
C GLY A 421 23.92 10.92 -10.73
N SER A 422 23.04 10.42 -9.86
CA SER A 422 22.30 11.27 -8.90
C SER A 422 23.25 12.08 -8.02
N THR A 423 22.90 13.35 -7.78
CA THR A 423 23.75 14.31 -7.09
C THR A 423 23.27 14.70 -5.70
N ALA A 424 21.99 14.47 -5.40
CA ALA A 424 21.41 14.78 -4.09
C ALA A 424 20.23 13.89 -3.73
N VAL A 425 20.08 13.63 -2.42
CA VAL A 425 18.88 13.09 -1.80
C VAL A 425 18.52 13.99 -0.64
N SER A 426 17.24 14.30 -0.48
CA SER A 426 16.73 15.09 0.66
C SER A 426 15.46 14.50 1.25
N PHE A 427 15.30 14.66 2.58
CA PHE A 427 14.10 14.33 3.33
C PHE A 427 13.40 15.64 3.73
N ASN A 428 12.29 15.94 3.11
CA ASN A 428 11.58 17.22 3.27
C ASN A 428 12.52 18.44 3.20
N GLY A 429 13.41 18.45 2.19
CA GLY A 429 14.39 19.52 1.97
C GLY A 429 15.70 19.39 2.76
N THR A 430 15.79 18.53 3.79
CA THR A 430 17.02 18.30 4.54
C THR A 430 17.91 17.31 3.80
N ALA A 431 19.13 17.74 3.42
CA ALA A 431 20.06 16.93 2.63
C ALA A 431 20.54 15.68 3.39
N ALA A 432 20.58 14.55 2.71
CA ALA A 432 20.95 13.25 3.25
C ALA A 432 22.23 12.71 2.60
N SER A 433 23.02 11.95 3.36
CA SER A 433 24.03 11.07 2.80
C SER A 433 23.36 9.87 2.15
N PHE A 434 23.84 9.48 0.97
CA PHE A 434 23.26 8.39 0.20
C PHE A 434 24.30 7.63 -0.61
N GLN A 435 23.92 6.44 -1.07
CA GLN A 435 24.70 5.62 -1.99
C GLN A 435 23.80 5.09 -3.09
N VAL A 436 24.18 5.31 -4.35
CA VAL A 436 23.55 4.70 -5.51
C VAL A 436 24.04 3.27 -5.62
N MET A 437 23.14 2.32 -5.39
CA MET A 437 23.42 0.89 -5.46
C MET A 437 23.19 0.35 -6.88
N ARG A 438 22.18 0.86 -7.56
CA ARG A 438 21.78 0.54 -8.94
C ARG A 438 21.05 1.73 -9.55
N ASP A 439 20.82 1.69 -10.84
CA ASP A 439 20.04 2.71 -11.55
C ASP A 439 18.59 2.84 -11.04
N THR A 440 18.10 1.82 -10.34
CA THR A 440 16.74 1.73 -9.78
C THR A 440 16.70 1.74 -8.25
N TYR A 441 17.86 1.84 -7.57
CA TYR A 441 17.94 1.65 -6.13
C TYR A 441 19.03 2.48 -5.46
N ILE A 442 18.64 3.25 -4.46
CA ILE A 442 19.48 4.06 -3.57
C ILE A 442 19.29 3.63 -2.12
N THR A 443 20.32 3.67 -1.32
CA THR A 443 20.23 3.71 0.15
C THR A 443 20.57 5.11 0.64
N ALA A 444 19.76 5.67 1.55
CA ALA A 444 19.99 6.98 2.15
C ALA A 444 19.85 6.90 3.68
N ILE A 445 20.56 7.76 4.38
CA ILE A 445 20.47 7.86 5.84
C ILE A 445 19.58 9.03 6.21
N VAL A 446 18.56 8.81 7.05
CA VAL A 446 17.71 9.89 7.56
C VAL A 446 18.57 10.94 8.26
N PRO A 447 18.66 12.17 7.74
CA PRO A 447 19.58 13.16 8.27
C PRO A 447 19.07 13.77 9.59
N GLU A 448 19.98 14.30 10.38
CA GLU A 448 19.63 15.12 11.54
C GLU A 448 18.85 16.37 11.11
N GLY A 449 17.80 16.70 11.85
CA GLY A 449 16.90 17.81 11.51
C GLY A 449 15.88 17.49 10.41
N ALA A 450 15.84 16.24 9.91
CA ALA A 450 14.79 15.83 8.99
C ALA A 450 13.41 15.89 9.66
N ALA A 451 12.42 16.37 8.90
CA ALA A 451 11.00 16.35 9.27
C ALA A 451 10.24 15.40 8.35
N THR A 452 9.10 14.90 8.84
CA THR A 452 8.14 14.14 8.02
C THR A 452 7.78 14.92 6.77
N GLY A 453 7.89 14.29 5.59
CA GLY A 453 7.63 14.92 4.31
C GLY A 453 8.13 14.09 3.14
N PHE A 454 8.16 14.66 1.97
CA PHE A 454 8.55 13.95 0.76
C PHE A 454 10.07 13.73 0.68
N ILE A 455 10.44 12.58 0.12
CA ILE A 455 11.82 12.32 -0.28
C ILE A 455 12.00 12.82 -1.72
N THR A 456 13.09 13.55 -1.96
CA THR A 456 13.45 14.01 -3.32
C THR A 456 14.84 13.53 -3.67
N VAL A 457 14.99 12.98 -4.88
CA VAL A 457 16.27 12.55 -5.48
C VAL A 457 16.54 13.41 -6.70
N THR A 458 17.69 14.07 -6.75
CA THR A 458 18.14 14.82 -7.93
C THR A 458 18.94 13.91 -8.83
N THR A 459 18.35 13.52 -9.95
CA THR A 459 18.98 12.69 -11.00
C THR A 459 19.48 13.55 -12.15
N PRO A 460 20.28 13.00 -13.08
CA PRO A 460 20.68 13.72 -14.30
C PRO A 460 19.50 14.18 -15.17
N SER A 461 18.37 13.48 -15.10
CA SER A 461 17.14 13.79 -15.87
C SER A 461 16.21 14.77 -15.16
N GLY A 462 16.50 15.15 -13.91
CA GLY A 462 15.67 16.03 -13.10
C GLY A 462 15.40 15.50 -11.69
N ALA A 463 14.59 16.21 -10.95
CA ALA A 463 14.21 15.82 -9.60
C ALA A 463 13.03 14.83 -9.62
N LEU A 464 13.16 13.72 -8.91
CA LEU A 464 12.12 12.75 -8.64
C LEU A 464 11.65 12.90 -7.19
N THR A 465 10.34 12.99 -6.99
CA THR A 465 9.75 13.14 -5.65
C THR A 465 8.95 11.88 -5.30
N SER A 466 8.89 11.55 -4.02
CA SER A 466 8.15 10.36 -3.57
C SER A 466 6.63 10.55 -3.70
N ASN A 467 5.93 9.43 -3.94
CA ASN A 467 4.48 9.39 -4.06
C ASN A 467 3.74 9.63 -2.73
N ARG A 468 4.41 9.41 -1.61
CA ARG A 468 3.87 9.62 -0.25
C ARG A 468 4.92 10.26 0.65
N LYS A 469 4.47 10.78 1.80
CA LYS A 469 5.36 11.35 2.81
C LYS A 469 6.10 10.23 3.54
N PHE A 470 7.41 10.38 3.66
CA PHE A 470 8.22 9.59 4.56
C PHE A 470 8.06 10.13 5.99
N GLN A 471 7.90 9.24 6.96
CA GLN A 471 7.68 9.63 8.33
C GLN A 471 8.99 9.58 9.14
N VAL A 472 9.40 10.73 9.66
CA VAL A 472 10.52 10.79 10.60
C VAL A 472 9.96 10.57 12.00
N ARG A 473 10.34 9.44 12.61
CA ARG A 473 9.92 9.08 13.97
C ARG A 473 10.75 9.82 15.00
N PRO A 474 10.16 10.32 16.09
CA PRO A 474 10.92 10.88 17.18
C PRO A 474 11.75 9.77 17.87
N LYS A 475 12.83 10.15 18.51
CA LYS A 475 13.63 9.25 19.36
C LYS A 475 13.74 9.85 20.74
N ILE A 476 13.42 9.08 21.78
CA ILE A 476 13.60 9.49 23.16
C ILE A 476 14.95 8.92 23.64
N ASN A 477 15.89 9.81 23.92
CA ASN A 477 17.22 9.43 24.40
C ASN A 477 17.27 9.36 25.94
N SER A 478 16.61 10.31 26.62
CA SER A 478 16.50 10.35 28.08
C SER A 478 15.36 11.25 28.54
N PHE A 479 15.02 11.17 29.81
CA PHE A 479 14.08 12.10 30.46
C PHE A 479 14.45 12.32 31.93
N LYS A 480 14.12 13.48 32.46
CA LYS A 480 14.34 13.87 33.88
C LYS A 480 13.19 14.76 34.37
N PRO A 481 12.69 14.53 35.61
CA PRO A 481 13.04 13.44 36.53
C PRO A 481 12.53 12.08 36.03
N SER A 482 13.02 10.98 36.63
CA SER A 482 12.59 9.60 36.31
C SER A 482 11.32 9.20 37.04
N SER A 483 10.85 10.04 37.99
CA SER A 483 9.60 9.81 38.74
C SER A 483 8.99 11.14 39.16
N GLY A 484 7.68 11.12 39.41
CA GLY A 484 6.95 12.28 39.92
C GLY A 484 5.44 12.08 39.89
N GLY A 485 4.70 12.85 40.68
CA GLY A 485 3.24 12.87 40.70
C GLY A 485 2.65 13.85 39.68
N PRO A 486 1.31 13.95 39.61
CA PRO A 486 0.63 14.95 38.78
C PRO A 486 1.15 16.36 39.03
N GLY A 487 1.38 17.12 37.97
CA GLY A 487 1.97 18.46 38.03
C GLY A 487 3.50 18.49 37.90
N THR A 488 4.20 17.34 37.99
CA THR A 488 5.64 17.27 37.78
C THR A 488 6.01 17.60 36.33
N SER A 489 6.92 18.57 36.15
CA SER A 489 7.48 18.90 34.84
C SER A 489 8.60 17.92 34.47
N VAL A 490 8.49 17.24 33.36
CA VAL A 490 9.46 16.26 32.85
C VAL A 490 10.08 16.80 31.57
N VAL A 491 11.41 16.96 31.58
CA VAL A 491 12.18 17.33 30.39
C VAL A 491 12.57 16.04 29.67
N ILE A 492 12.20 15.93 28.40
CA ILE A 492 12.50 14.80 27.53
C ILE A 492 13.53 15.27 26.50
N GLN A 493 14.64 14.52 26.43
CA GLN A 493 15.71 14.72 25.46
C GLN A 493 15.59 13.66 24.37
N GLY A 494 15.79 14.06 23.12
CA GLY A 494 15.65 13.15 22.01
C GLY A 494 16.08 13.73 20.67
N ASP A 495 15.59 13.14 19.60
CA ASP A 495 15.81 13.57 18.23
C ASP A 495 14.46 13.67 17.52
N SER A 496 14.31 14.60 16.56
CA SER A 496 13.09 14.86 15.79
C SER A 496 11.84 15.11 16.65
N LEU A 497 12.01 15.93 17.67
CA LEU A 497 10.93 16.26 18.63
C LEU A 497 10.06 17.45 18.18
N ASN A 498 10.48 18.23 17.17
CA ASN A 498 9.76 19.43 16.72
C ASN A 498 8.30 19.17 16.29
N GLY A 499 8.01 18.01 15.72
CA GLY A 499 6.68 17.63 15.28
C GLY A 499 5.80 17.01 16.37
N THR A 500 6.19 17.07 17.65
CA THR A 500 5.46 16.39 18.74
C THR A 500 4.10 17.06 18.98
N THR A 501 3.04 16.27 18.87
CA THR A 501 1.66 16.70 19.11
C THR A 501 1.17 16.34 20.51
N LYS A 502 1.69 15.25 21.10
CA LYS A 502 1.27 14.77 22.42
C LYS A 502 2.31 13.88 23.07
N VAL A 503 2.26 13.80 24.40
CA VAL A 503 3.04 12.86 25.22
C VAL A 503 2.09 12.07 26.12
N LYS A 504 2.37 10.80 26.36
CA LYS A 504 1.70 9.95 27.36
C LYS A 504 2.70 9.44 28.40
N PHE A 505 2.22 9.28 29.63
CA PHE A 505 2.95 8.63 30.71
C PHE A 505 2.27 7.29 31.05
N GLY A 506 2.92 6.19 30.68
CA GLY A 506 2.32 4.86 30.74
C GLY A 506 1.05 4.76 29.88
N ASN A 507 0.00 4.15 30.40
CA ASN A 507 -1.32 4.06 29.74
C ASN A 507 -2.23 5.26 30.05
N GLY A 508 -1.69 6.33 30.64
CA GLY A 508 -2.44 7.52 31.01
C GLY A 508 -2.93 8.35 29.82
N LYS A 509 -3.62 9.44 30.13
CA LYS A 509 -4.10 10.40 29.13
C LYS A 509 -2.94 11.11 28.43
N SER A 510 -3.15 11.50 27.18
CA SER A 510 -2.21 12.35 26.46
C SER A 510 -2.22 13.76 27.03
N VAL A 511 -1.05 14.40 27.03
CA VAL A 511 -0.87 15.80 27.43
C VAL A 511 -0.23 16.59 26.31
N SER A 512 -0.56 17.89 26.27
CA SER A 512 0.12 18.86 25.44
C SER A 512 1.56 19.06 25.95
N VAL A 513 2.43 19.48 25.06
CA VAL A 513 3.86 19.64 25.35
C VAL A 513 4.35 21.04 25.00
N THR A 514 5.42 21.46 25.64
CA THR A 514 6.21 22.61 25.22
C THR A 514 7.43 22.09 24.46
N ILE A 515 7.50 22.38 23.16
CA ILE A 515 8.66 22.05 22.34
C ILE A 515 9.72 23.12 22.57
N ASN A 516 10.85 22.74 23.14
CA ASN A 516 11.97 23.63 23.41
C ASN A 516 12.92 23.71 22.20
N SER A 517 13.11 22.58 21.53
CA SER A 517 13.91 22.43 20.31
C SER A 517 13.64 21.06 19.68
N ASP A 518 14.25 20.79 18.53
CA ASP A 518 14.21 19.45 17.90
C ASP A 518 14.82 18.34 18.79
N LYS A 519 15.63 18.73 19.78
CA LYS A 519 16.32 17.83 20.71
C LYS A 519 15.69 17.78 22.11
N GLN A 520 14.72 18.62 22.41
CA GLN A 520 14.17 18.74 23.77
C GLN A 520 12.72 19.19 23.75
N LEU A 521 11.91 18.56 24.58
CA LEU A 521 10.57 19.03 24.93
C LEU A 521 10.31 18.87 26.44
N THR A 522 9.30 19.56 26.90
CA THR A 522 8.83 19.50 28.30
C THR A 522 7.37 19.09 28.34
N ALA A 523 7.05 18.09 29.16
CA ALA A 523 5.69 17.60 29.38
C ALA A 523 5.38 17.60 30.90
N VAL A 524 4.12 17.92 31.24
CA VAL A 524 3.66 17.88 32.64
C VAL A 524 2.89 16.60 32.89
N VAL A 525 3.25 15.87 33.93
CA VAL A 525 2.56 14.63 34.34
C VAL A 525 1.10 14.92 34.63
N PRO A 526 0.14 14.30 33.92
CA PRO A 526 -1.29 14.58 34.12
C PRO A 526 -1.87 13.82 35.33
N SER A 527 -3.02 14.26 35.81
CA SER A 527 -3.88 13.45 36.66
C SER A 527 -4.33 12.19 35.90
N GLY A 528 -4.12 11.01 36.51
CA GLY A 528 -4.42 9.72 35.88
C GLY A 528 -3.25 9.16 35.03
N ALA A 529 -2.05 9.74 35.12
CA ALA A 529 -0.84 9.10 34.63
C ALA A 529 -0.60 7.77 35.35
N THR A 530 -0.01 6.81 34.65
CA THR A 530 0.37 5.50 35.21
C THR A 530 1.86 5.28 35.04
N THR A 531 2.46 4.52 35.94
CA THR A 531 3.84 4.08 35.80
C THR A 531 3.98 3.27 34.52
N GLY A 532 4.98 3.63 33.69
CA GLY A 532 5.21 2.99 32.39
C GLY A 532 6.13 3.81 31.49
N LYS A 533 6.30 3.37 30.27
CA LYS A 533 7.10 4.11 29.27
C LYS A 533 6.45 5.45 28.95
N ILE A 534 7.28 6.45 28.69
CA ILE A 534 6.83 7.71 28.09
C ILE A 534 6.69 7.47 26.59
N ALA A 535 5.53 7.80 26.02
CA ALA A 535 5.31 7.82 24.60
C ALA A 535 5.31 9.27 24.10
N VAL A 536 6.10 9.56 23.06
CA VAL A 536 6.10 10.82 22.32
C VAL A 536 5.52 10.55 20.95
N THR A 537 4.46 11.28 20.59
CA THR A 537 3.77 11.15 19.29
C THR A 537 3.99 12.41 18.47
N THR A 538 4.51 12.25 17.27
CA THR A 538 4.56 13.28 16.23
C THR A 538 3.42 13.07 15.22
N THR A 539 3.35 13.89 14.19
CA THR A 539 2.38 13.73 13.09
C THR A 539 2.51 12.39 12.33
N GLY A 540 3.60 11.66 12.54
CA GLY A 540 3.88 10.44 11.77
C GLY A 540 3.97 9.14 12.57
N ALA A 541 4.26 9.16 13.85
CA ALA A 541 4.29 7.94 14.67
C ALA A 541 4.55 8.22 16.15
N ALA A 542 4.28 7.24 17.00
CA ALA A 542 4.69 7.26 18.39
C ALA A 542 6.05 6.55 18.59
N SER A 543 6.85 7.07 19.50
CA SER A 543 8.06 6.41 20.02
C SER A 543 8.04 6.34 21.53
N TYR A 544 8.63 5.28 22.08
CA TYR A 544 8.59 4.99 23.51
C TYR A 544 9.97 5.12 24.12
N SER A 545 10.01 5.58 25.38
CA SER A 545 11.25 5.58 26.15
C SER A 545 11.76 4.16 26.40
N SER A 546 13.07 4.00 26.54
CA SER A 546 13.70 2.71 26.88
C SER A 546 13.33 2.25 28.30
N THR A 547 13.20 3.19 29.23
CA THR A 547 12.89 2.96 30.66
C THR A 547 11.52 3.50 31.02
N ASN A 548 10.94 2.99 32.12
CA ASN A 548 9.67 3.47 32.65
C ASN A 548 9.85 4.76 33.44
N PHE A 549 8.86 5.64 33.34
CA PHE A 549 8.64 6.74 34.28
C PHE A 549 7.80 6.21 35.45
N SER A 550 8.23 6.46 36.68
CA SER A 550 7.50 6.03 37.88
C SER A 550 6.57 7.13 38.37
N VAL A 551 5.27 6.88 38.32
CA VAL A 551 4.27 7.83 38.84
C VAL A 551 4.19 7.65 40.35
N THR A 552 4.45 8.74 41.10
CA THR A 552 4.31 8.82 42.55
C THR A 552 2.96 9.47 42.91
N ARG A 553 2.43 9.11 44.06
CA ARG A 553 1.19 9.70 44.59
C ARG A 553 1.45 11.05 45.22
#